data_0854331f1b79f2dcec7e521dc8274b3c
#
_entry.id   0854331f1b79f2dcec7e521dc8274b3c
#
_cell.length_a   1.000
_cell.length_b   1.000
_cell.length_c   1.000
_cell.angle_alpha   90.00
_cell.angle_beta   90.00
_cell.angle_gamma   90.00
#
_symmetry.space_group_name_H-M   'P 1'
#
loop_
_entity.id
_entity.type
_entity.pdbx_description
1 polymer ?
#
loop_
_entity_poly.entity_id
_entity_poly.type
_entity_poly.pdbx_seq_one_letter_code
_entity_poly.pdbx_strand_id
1 'polypeptide(L)'
;MDSIGDESIDVREHGFEKLGGEGLIASTVGLGWSGLSAELLTHGRGVIEYQGAESGAEIHVAISSSNSFVTRSTGGVVDRTIAERGTIWLSPPGPKECLFDISAPVPQVLHIYLPSQHFSADSLGIGVDAAAAHTSLRYERSFQDPLIAEIAFAIVSEMRTQTAGGRLLAETLAVSLAARLVHSHSGLSPDKDLEQISHQGLDRRRLTRVREYIAANLEGDLTIAQLAKIACLSRFHFARAFKTAVGQPPHQYVSARRLERAKEMLMRGDQPLLDIAIALNFSSQANFTRAFRVGTGMTPGQFRRDFARC
;
A
#
# COMPACT_ATOMS: atom_id res chain seq x y z
N MET A 1 23.97 -9.12 -19.02
CA MET A 1 23.41 -9.96 -17.92
C MET A 1 23.50 -9.11 -16.67
N ASP A 2 22.70 -8.06 -16.65
CA ASP A 2 22.68 -7.12 -15.54
C ASP A 2 21.50 -7.47 -14.65
N SER A 3 21.83 -7.93 -13.45
CA SER A 3 20.86 -8.16 -12.38
C SER A 3 20.26 -6.82 -12.01
N ILE A 4 18.99 -6.65 -12.35
CA ILE A 4 18.16 -5.58 -11.79
C ILE A 4 18.05 -5.94 -10.30
N GLY A 5 18.85 -5.25 -9.48
CA GLY A 5 18.80 -5.37 -8.04
C GLY A 5 17.39 -5.09 -7.56
N ASP A 6 16.86 -6.03 -6.80
CA ASP A 6 15.69 -5.84 -5.96
C ASP A 6 16.08 -4.80 -4.90
N GLU A 7 15.86 -3.52 -5.21
CA GLU A 7 15.93 -2.44 -4.21
C GLU A 7 14.71 -2.59 -3.29
N SER A 8 14.76 -3.58 -2.43
CA SER A 8 13.93 -3.60 -1.24
C SER A 8 14.34 -2.37 -0.42
N ILE A 9 13.48 -1.36 -0.36
CA ILE A 9 13.66 -0.20 0.51
C ILE A 9 13.82 -0.76 1.92
N ASP A 10 15.02 -0.65 2.48
CA ASP A 10 15.24 -1.04 3.87
C ASP A 10 14.54 0.00 4.76
N VAL A 11 13.37 -0.37 5.25
CA VAL A 11 12.52 0.47 6.11
C VAL A 11 13.28 0.94 7.36
N ARG A 12 14.33 0.22 7.77
CA ARG A 12 15.17 0.59 8.92
C ARG A 12 15.92 1.90 8.72
N GLU A 13 16.22 2.28 7.46
CA GLU A 13 16.91 3.54 7.17
C GLU A 13 15.97 4.76 7.16
N HIS A 14 14.64 4.59 7.08
CA HIS A 14 13.74 5.69 6.73
C HIS A 14 12.82 6.22 7.84
N GLY A 15 12.35 5.42 8.78
CA GLY A 15 11.36 5.89 9.73
C GLY A 15 11.78 5.74 11.20
N PHE A 16 12.10 4.53 11.57
CA PHE A 16 12.39 4.15 12.94
C PHE A 16 13.66 4.84 13.51
N GLU A 17 14.71 4.99 12.69
CA GLU A 17 15.94 5.68 13.09
C GLU A 17 15.79 7.20 13.15
N LYS A 18 14.96 7.80 12.27
CA LYS A 18 14.70 9.24 12.26
C LYS A 18 14.06 9.78 13.54
N LEU A 19 13.20 8.99 14.15
CA LEU A 19 12.32 9.43 15.24
C LEU A 19 12.67 8.80 16.60
N GLY A 20 13.87 8.25 16.74
CA GLY A 20 14.38 7.75 18.01
C GLY A 20 13.91 6.37 18.42
N GLY A 21 13.34 5.58 17.52
CA GLY A 21 13.04 4.15 17.74
C GLY A 21 11.98 3.82 18.81
N GLU A 22 11.44 4.81 19.49
CA GLU A 22 10.40 4.63 20.51
C GLU A 22 9.02 4.83 19.88
N GLY A 23 8.11 3.87 20.12
CA GLY A 23 6.71 4.00 19.74
C GLY A 23 6.28 3.28 18.46
N LEU A 24 7.08 2.36 17.90
CA LEU A 24 6.66 1.53 16.77
C LEU A 24 5.52 0.60 17.19
N ILE A 25 4.36 0.72 16.54
CA ILE A 25 3.16 -0.09 16.79
C ILE A 25 3.08 -1.22 15.76
N ALA A 26 3.36 -0.94 14.50
CA ALA A 26 3.33 -1.90 13.40
C ALA A 26 4.23 -1.42 12.25
N SER A 27 4.77 -2.38 11.47
CA SER A 27 5.58 -2.12 10.29
C SER A 27 5.20 -3.08 9.16
N THR A 28 5.45 -2.68 7.92
CA THR A 28 5.32 -3.56 6.75
C THR A 28 6.52 -4.50 6.57
N VAL A 29 7.57 -4.35 7.37
CA VAL A 29 8.71 -5.26 7.37
C VAL A 29 8.24 -6.70 7.64
N GLY A 30 8.64 -7.64 6.78
CA GLY A 30 8.25 -9.04 6.89
C GLY A 30 6.85 -9.39 6.36
N LEU A 31 6.09 -8.41 5.83
CA LEU A 31 4.81 -8.68 5.19
C LEU A 31 4.93 -9.07 3.70
N GLY A 32 6.14 -8.95 3.13
CA GLY A 32 6.39 -9.26 1.72
C GLY A 32 5.77 -8.25 0.74
N TRP A 33 5.50 -7.03 1.20
CA TRP A 33 4.97 -5.97 0.34
C TRP A 33 6.08 -5.37 -0.53
N SER A 34 5.79 -5.09 -1.79
CA SER A 34 6.73 -4.51 -2.76
C SER A 34 6.29 -3.15 -3.29
N GLY A 35 5.04 -2.75 -3.02
CA GLY A 35 4.47 -1.53 -3.60
C GLY A 35 4.74 -0.27 -2.79
N LEU A 36 4.83 -0.39 -1.47
CA LEU A 36 5.12 0.68 -0.54
C LEU A 36 5.70 0.10 0.74
N SER A 37 6.37 0.91 1.54
CA SER A 37 6.64 0.59 2.93
C SER A 37 5.90 1.56 3.84
N ALA A 38 5.52 1.08 5.03
CA ALA A 38 4.81 1.90 5.99
C ALA A 38 5.08 1.46 7.43
N GLU A 39 5.04 2.45 8.33
CA GLU A 39 5.21 2.28 9.76
C GLU A 39 4.12 3.03 10.52
N LEU A 40 3.51 2.38 11.47
CA LEU A 40 2.56 3.00 12.39
C LEU A 40 3.29 3.31 13.68
N LEU A 41 3.37 4.59 14.04
CA LEU A 41 4.16 5.10 15.15
C LEU A 41 3.29 5.85 16.16
N THR A 42 3.75 5.87 17.41
CA THR A 42 3.35 6.86 18.42
C THR A 42 4.44 7.91 18.54
N HIS A 43 4.09 9.17 18.50
CA HIS A 43 5.02 10.28 18.77
C HIS A 43 4.83 10.82 20.17
N GLY A 44 5.92 10.90 20.93
CA GLY A 44 5.97 11.57 22.22
C GLY A 44 5.90 13.08 22.09
N ARG A 45 5.74 13.78 23.22
CA ARG A 45 5.94 15.23 23.30
C ARG A 45 7.43 15.54 23.16
N GLY A 46 7.77 16.53 22.34
CA GLY A 46 9.15 17.00 22.21
C GLY A 46 9.44 17.68 20.88
N VAL A 47 10.70 18.05 20.72
CA VAL A 47 11.23 18.63 19.49
C VAL A 47 12.09 17.57 18.81
N ILE A 48 11.84 17.35 17.53
CA ILE A 48 12.60 16.44 16.67
C ILE A 48 13.22 17.25 15.56
N GLU A 49 14.53 17.22 15.47
CA GLU A 49 15.29 17.83 14.38
C GLU A 49 15.72 16.73 13.41
N TYR A 50 15.49 16.93 12.13
CA TYR A 50 15.90 16.03 11.08
C TYR A 50 16.62 16.76 9.97
N GLN A 51 17.79 16.23 9.61
CA GLN A 51 18.57 16.65 8.44
C GLN A 51 18.88 15.41 7.61
N GLY A 52 18.47 15.41 6.33
CA GLY A 52 18.72 14.29 5.44
C GLY A 52 18.28 14.55 4.01
N ALA A 53 18.38 13.54 3.17
CA ALA A 53 17.86 13.56 1.81
C ALA A 53 16.96 12.34 1.63
N GLU A 54 15.77 12.58 1.10
CA GLU A 54 14.81 11.53 0.82
C GLU A 54 14.81 11.17 -0.66
N SER A 55 14.88 9.89 -0.97
CA SER A 55 14.80 9.38 -2.34
C SER A 55 13.34 9.22 -2.81
N GLY A 56 12.39 9.08 -1.88
CA GLY A 56 10.97 8.88 -2.13
C GLY A 56 10.07 9.97 -1.57
N ALA A 57 8.80 9.92 -1.90
CA ALA A 57 7.78 10.73 -1.25
C ALA A 57 7.37 10.09 0.08
N GLU A 58 7.33 10.90 1.13
CA GLU A 58 6.91 10.48 2.47
C GLU A 58 5.59 11.16 2.83
N ILE A 59 4.61 10.37 3.25
CA ILE A 59 3.28 10.82 3.61
C ILE A 59 2.99 10.39 5.04
N HIS A 60 2.70 11.35 5.90
CA HIS A 60 2.31 11.08 7.28
C HIS A 60 0.82 11.32 7.42
N VAL A 61 0.10 10.37 8.02
CA VAL A 61 -1.35 10.48 8.23
C VAL A 61 -1.68 10.18 9.69
N ALA A 62 -2.34 11.13 10.36
CA ALA A 62 -2.87 10.89 11.70
C ALA A 62 -4.03 9.88 11.63
N ILE A 63 -3.84 8.72 12.23
CA ILE A 63 -4.83 7.62 12.24
C ILE A 63 -5.86 7.80 13.36
N SER A 64 -5.46 8.46 14.43
CA SER A 64 -6.35 8.83 15.54
C SER A 64 -6.24 10.32 15.83
N SER A 65 -7.32 10.90 16.33
CA SER A 65 -7.29 12.29 16.78
C SER A 65 -6.53 12.44 18.09
N SER A 66 -5.85 13.57 18.23
CA SER A 66 -5.26 14.03 19.49
C SER A 66 -5.51 15.53 19.65
N ASN A 67 -5.32 16.03 20.88
CA ASN A 67 -5.35 17.48 21.13
C ASN A 67 -3.95 18.10 20.96
N SER A 68 -3.02 17.38 20.33
CA SER A 68 -1.65 17.83 20.13
C SER A 68 -1.54 18.79 18.97
N PHE A 69 -0.87 19.90 19.21
CA PHE A 69 -0.35 20.74 18.13
C PHE A 69 0.96 20.13 17.62
N VAL A 70 1.03 19.94 16.32
CA VAL A 70 2.26 19.60 15.60
C VAL A 70 2.68 20.85 14.84
N THR A 71 3.82 21.42 15.22
CA THR A 71 4.45 22.52 14.48
C THR A 71 5.59 21.95 13.66
N ARG A 72 5.54 22.16 12.36
CA ARG A 72 6.56 21.70 11.40
C ARG A 72 7.20 22.92 10.74
N SER A 73 8.52 22.99 10.79
CA SER A 73 9.30 24.01 10.09
C SER A 73 10.23 23.37 9.09
N THR A 74 10.16 23.77 7.83
CA THR A 74 11.06 23.31 6.76
C THR A 74 11.11 24.33 5.62
N GLY A 75 12.28 24.55 5.04
CA GLY A 75 12.44 25.45 3.89
C GLY A 75 11.88 26.85 4.09
N GLY A 76 11.86 27.38 5.32
CA GLY A 76 11.28 28.68 5.65
C GLY A 76 9.74 28.70 5.80
N VAL A 77 9.08 27.55 5.64
CA VAL A 77 7.63 27.42 5.87
C VAL A 77 7.39 26.87 7.27
N VAL A 78 6.56 27.57 8.05
CA VAL A 78 6.08 27.09 9.35
C VAL A 78 4.61 26.69 9.21
N ASP A 79 4.31 25.47 9.61
CA ASP A 79 2.98 24.89 9.63
C ASP A 79 2.66 24.42 11.05
N ARG A 80 1.56 24.90 11.62
CA ARG A 80 1.07 24.50 12.95
C ARG A 80 -0.37 24.04 12.86
N THR A 81 -0.61 22.77 13.19
CA THR A 81 -1.94 22.17 13.11
C THR A 81 -2.22 21.26 14.30
N ILE A 82 -3.51 21.00 14.57
CA ILE A 82 -3.93 19.95 15.50
C ILE A 82 -3.92 18.63 14.75
N ALA A 83 -3.33 17.59 15.36
CA ALA A 83 -3.30 16.25 14.78
C ALA A 83 -4.67 15.56 14.93
N GLU A 84 -5.61 15.91 14.08
CA GLU A 84 -6.90 15.24 13.97
C GLU A 84 -6.82 14.00 13.07
N ARG A 85 -7.73 13.04 13.25
CA ARG A 85 -7.83 11.88 12.36
C ARG A 85 -7.97 12.31 10.91
N GLY A 86 -7.09 11.81 10.04
CA GLY A 86 -7.04 12.14 8.63
C GLY A 86 -6.22 13.39 8.30
N THR A 87 -5.61 14.07 9.28
CA THR A 87 -4.62 15.12 8.99
C THR A 87 -3.41 14.52 8.30
N ILE A 88 -3.00 15.16 7.20
CA ILE A 88 -1.94 14.67 6.31
C ILE A 88 -0.81 15.71 6.24
N TRP A 89 0.42 15.20 6.30
CA TRP A 89 1.64 15.94 6.02
C TRP A 89 2.38 15.26 4.89
N LEU A 90 2.62 15.98 3.80
CA LEU A 90 3.39 15.51 2.65
C LEU A 90 4.81 16.04 2.73
N SER A 91 5.76 15.15 2.52
CA SER A 91 7.18 15.47 2.40
C SER A 91 7.66 14.99 1.03
N PRO A 92 7.87 15.91 0.07
CA PRO A 92 8.41 15.58 -1.25
C PRO A 92 9.83 15.02 -1.16
N PRO A 93 10.32 14.33 -2.21
CA PRO A 93 11.72 13.89 -2.29
C PRO A 93 12.69 15.08 -2.34
N GLY A 94 13.90 14.85 -1.89
CA GLY A 94 14.98 15.83 -1.91
C GLY A 94 15.62 16.10 -0.55
N PRO A 95 16.57 17.05 -0.48
CA PRO A 95 17.18 17.42 0.78
C PRO A 95 16.19 18.06 1.72
N LYS A 96 16.24 17.68 2.98
CA LYS A 96 15.33 18.16 4.01
C LYS A 96 16.08 18.62 5.23
N GLU A 97 15.65 19.77 5.72
CA GLU A 97 15.94 20.24 7.05
C GLU A 97 14.59 20.55 7.70
N CYS A 98 14.18 19.71 8.63
CA CYS A 98 12.87 19.78 9.26
C CYS A 98 13.00 19.81 10.76
N LEU A 99 12.21 20.69 11.39
CA LEU A 99 12.01 20.69 12.82
C LEU A 99 10.53 20.40 13.09
N PHE A 100 10.28 19.41 13.95
CA PHE A 100 8.94 19.08 14.44
C PHE A 100 8.88 19.39 15.93
N ASP A 101 7.93 20.22 16.33
CA ASP A 101 7.61 20.47 17.75
C ASP A 101 6.21 19.91 18.04
N ILE A 102 6.16 18.89 18.91
CA ILE A 102 4.97 18.14 19.25
C ILE A 102 4.58 18.49 20.68
N SER A 103 3.46 19.19 20.85
CA SER A 103 3.03 19.77 22.13
C SER A 103 2.52 18.74 23.14
N ALA A 104 1.98 17.60 22.68
CA ALA A 104 1.49 16.48 23.48
C ALA A 104 1.59 15.20 22.64
N PRO A 105 1.55 13.99 23.23
CA PRO A 105 1.65 12.75 22.47
C PRO A 105 0.59 12.62 21.36
N VAL A 106 1.03 12.16 20.18
CA VAL A 106 0.17 11.78 19.05
C VAL A 106 0.14 10.26 18.96
N PRO A 107 -0.99 9.61 19.27
CA PRO A 107 -1.01 8.17 19.54
C PRO A 107 -0.73 7.27 18.35
N GLN A 108 -1.18 7.68 17.15
CA GLN A 108 -1.04 6.86 15.95
C GLN A 108 -0.86 7.75 14.71
N VAL A 109 0.33 7.72 14.15
CA VAL A 109 0.65 8.35 12.86
C VAL A 109 1.18 7.25 11.95
N LEU A 110 0.59 7.11 10.77
CA LEU A 110 1.09 6.24 9.73
C LEU A 110 2.08 7.02 8.86
N HIS A 111 3.30 6.52 8.78
CA HIS A 111 4.32 6.96 7.84
C HIS A 111 4.28 6.04 6.63
N ILE A 112 4.10 6.59 5.44
CA ILE A 112 4.07 5.86 4.17
C ILE A 112 5.24 6.34 3.33
N TYR A 113 6.07 5.41 2.89
CA TYR A 113 7.19 5.66 1.99
C TYR A 113 6.83 5.12 0.60
N LEU A 114 6.74 6.03 -0.37
CA LEU A 114 6.29 5.71 -1.72
C LEU A 114 7.45 5.82 -2.71
N PRO A 115 7.93 4.69 -3.25
CA PRO A 115 9.03 4.67 -4.21
C PRO A 115 8.74 5.43 -5.50
N SER A 116 9.79 6.02 -6.10
CA SER A 116 9.69 6.79 -7.35
C SER A 116 9.09 6.00 -8.53
N GLN A 117 9.26 4.68 -8.56
CA GLN A 117 8.71 3.79 -9.60
C GLN A 117 7.18 3.90 -9.77
N HIS A 118 6.44 4.28 -8.72
CA HIS A 118 4.98 4.45 -8.81
C HIS A 118 4.56 5.71 -9.55
N PHE A 119 5.48 6.65 -9.76
CA PHE A 119 5.26 7.87 -10.52
C PHE A 119 5.56 7.72 -12.01
N SER A 120 5.97 6.52 -12.47
CA SER A 120 6.29 6.26 -13.87
C SER A 120 5.06 6.35 -14.78
N ALA A 121 5.29 6.69 -16.05
CA ALA A 121 4.25 6.72 -17.09
C ALA A 121 3.51 5.37 -17.19
N ASP A 122 4.24 4.25 -17.12
CA ASP A 122 3.65 2.90 -17.12
C ASP A 122 2.76 2.62 -15.91
N SER A 123 3.10 3.19 -14.73
CA SER A 123 2.29 3.01 -13.52
C SER A 123 1.04 3.87 -13.54
N LEU A 124 1.18 5.14 -13.90
CA LEU A 124 0.09 6.11 -13.85
C LEU A 124 -0.70 6.19 -15.16
N GLY A 125 -0.11 5.77 -16.28
CA GLY A 125 -0.71 5.90 -17.62
C GLY A 125 -0.80 7.35 -18.08
N ILE A 126 0.11 8.19 -17.64
CA ILE A 126 0.25 9.60 -18.05
C ILE A 126 1.55 9.77 -18.85
N GLY A 127 1.53 10.67 -19.83
CA GLY A 127 2.69 10.94 -20.69
C GLY A 127 3.81 11.77 -20.03
N VAL A 128 3.91 11.76 -18.70
CA VAL A 128 4.88 12.55 -17.94
C VAL A 128 6.05 11.66 -17.52
N ASP A 129 7.27 12.19 -17.60
CA ASP A 129 8.45 11.51 -17.09
C ASP A 129 8.35 11.26 -15.57
N ALA A 130 8.72 10.04 -15.15
CA ALA A 130 8.61 9.62 -13.75
C ALA A 130 9.38 10.53 -12.80
N ALA A 131 10.58 10.94 -13.18
CA ALA A 131 11.39 11.85 -12.37
C ALA A 131 10.72 13.23 -12.27
N ALA A 132 10.17 13.75 -13.37
CA ALA A 132 9.44 15.00 -13.38
C ALA A 132 8.16 14.91 -12.54
N ALA A 133 7.40 13.82 -12.62
CA ALA A 133 6.21 13.62 -11.79
C ALA A 133 6.54 13.56 -10.30
N HIS A 134 7.57 12.81 -9.93
CA HIS A 134 8.01 12.65 -8.55
C HIS A 134 8.57 13.95 -7.95
N THR A 135 9.42 14.67 -8.69
CA THR A 135 10.00 15.96 -8.26
C THR A 135 9.03 17.13 -8.32
N SER A 136 7.90 16.97 -9.01
CA SER A 136 6.86 18.00 -9.09
C SER A 136 5.98 18.09 -7.84
N LEU A 137 6.06 17.11 -6.94
CA LEU A 137 5.34 17.15 -5.67
C LEU A 137 5.74 18.39 -4.88
N ARG A 138 4.75 19.04 -4.29
CA ARG A 138 4.97 20.28 -3.55
C ARG A 138 4.98 20.02 -2.06
N TYR A 139 5.88 20.73 -1.38
CA TYR A 139 5.78 20.84 0.06
C TYR A 139 4.54 21.69 0.41
N GLU A 140 3.57 21.06 1.04
CA GLU A 140 2.34 21.72 1.46
C GLU A 140 2.24 21.76 2.99
N ARG A 141 1.47 22.73 3.49
CA ARG A 141 1.02 22.70 4.88
C ARG A 141 0.17 21.44 5.09
N SER A 142 -0.10 21.13 6.33
CA SER A 142 -1.05 20.07 6.67
C SER A 142 -2.39 20.26 5.96
N PHE A 143 -2.96 19.19 5.48
CA PHE A 143 -4.21 19.22 4.72
C PHE A 143 -5.08 17.99 5.03
N GLN A 144 -6.30 18.01 4.50
CA GLN A 144 -7.23 16.88 4.53
C GLN A 144 -7.47 16.42 3.09
N ASP A 145 -7.34 15.13 2.84
CA ASP A 145 -7.73 14.49 1.59
C ASP A 145 -8.42 13.14 1.90
N PRO A 146 -9.74 13.06 1.70
CA PRO A 146 -10.49 11.85 2.06
C PRO A 146 -9.96 10.58 1.41
N LEU A 147 -9.50 10.63 0.15
CA LEU A 147 -8.98 9.46 -0.54
C LEU A 147 -7.65 8.99 0.05
N ILE A 148 -6.73 9.91 0.31
CA ILE A 148 -5.44 9.58 0.94
C ILE A 148 -5.67 9.04 2.36
N ALA A 149 -6.58 9.63 3.13
CA ALA A 149 -6.92 9.16 4.47
C ALA A 149 -7.49 7.72 4.44
N GLU A 150 -8.43 7.41 3.54
CA GLU A 150 -8.99 6.06 3.39
C GLU A 150 -7.93 5.03 2.93
N ILE A 151 -7.01 5.42 2.05
CA ILE A 151 -5.86 4.59 1.68
C ILE A 151 -5.01 4.28 2.93
N ALA A 152 -4.70 5.29 3.75
CA ALA A 152 -3.93 5.10 4.97
C ALA A 152 -4.64 4.18 5.97
N PHE A 153 -5.95 4.32 6.15
CA PHE A 153 -6.73 3.44 7.02
C PHE A 153 -6.77 1.99 6.49
N ALA A 154 -6.85 1.79 5.17
CA ALA A 154 -6.78 0.47 4.56
C ALA A 154 -5.39 -0.18 4.77
N ILE A 155 -4.30 0.58 4.64
CA ILE A 155 -2.93 0.13 4.93
C ILE A 155 -2.84 -0.34 6.39
N VAL A 156 -3.28 0.47 7.36
CA VAL A 156 -3.25 0.11 8.79
C VAL A 156 -4.08 -1.14 9.07
N SER A 157 -5.25 -1.26 8.45
CA SER A 157 -6.10 -2.44 8.59
C SER A 157 -5.39 -3.70 8.11
N GLU A 158 -4.74 -3.64 6.95
CA GLU A 158 -4.00 -4.77 6.37
C GLU A 158 -2.72 -5.10 7.16
N MET A 159 -2.01 -4.10 7.68
CA MET A 159 -0.87 -4.32 8.59
C MET A 159 -1.26 -5.09 9.86
N ARG A 160 -2.45 -4.80 10.41
CA ARG A 160 -2.98 -5.46 11.61
C ARG A 160 -3.57 -6.84 11.34
N THR A 161 -4.18 -7.01 10.17
CA THR A 161 -4.91 -8.25 9.81
C THR A 161 -4.68 -8.56 8.35
N GLN A 162 -3.54 -9.18 8.07
CA GLN A 162 -3.12 -9.51 6.71
C GLN A 162 -4.08 -10.47 6.03
N THR A 163 -4.52 -10.10 4.82
CA THR A 163 -5.35 -10.95 3.96
C THR A 163 -4.49 -11.75 2.97
N ALA A 164 -5.07 -12.76 2.33
CA ALA A 164 -4.40 -13.52 1.27
C ALA A 164 -4.07 -12.68 0.02
N GLY A 165 -4.69 -11.52 -0.12
CA GLY A 165 -4.45 -10.57 -1.21
C GLY A 165 -3.65 -9.35 -0.79
N GLY A 166 -3.09 -9.33 0.44
CA GLY A 166 -2.49 -8.14 1.05
C GLY A 166 -1.37 -7.51 0.22
N ARG A 167 -0.52 -8.32 -0.39
CA ARG A 167 0.54 -7.85 -1.28
C ARG A 167 -0.03 -7.10 -2.50
N LEU A 168 -1.04 -7.67 -3.16
CA LEU A 168 -1.69 -7.05 -4.30
C LEU A 168 -2.48 -5.79 -3.88
N LEU A 169 -3.05 -5.80 -2.67
CA LEU A 169 -3.69 -4.63 -2.08
C LEU A 169 -2.68 -3.50 -1.90
N ALA A 170 -1.52 -3.77 -1.29
CA ALA A 170 -0.47 -2.78 -1.07
C ALA A 170 -0.01 -2.14 -2.40
N GLU A 171 0.25 -2.95 -3.44
CA GLU A 171 0.58 -2.43 -4.77
C GLU A 171 -0.53 -1.55 -5.36
N THR A 172 -1.78 -1.97 -5.21
CA THR A 172 -2.94 -1.20 -5.73
C THR A 172 -3.08 0.14 -5.01
N LEU A 173 -2.91 0.14 -3.68
CA LEU A 173 -2.97 1.36 -2.86
C LEU A 173 -1.80 2.30 -3.16
N ALA A 174 -0.59 1.78 -3.36
CA ALA A 174 0.59 2.57 -3.73
C ALA A 174 0.37 3.32 -5.06
N VAL A 175 -0.14 2.63 -6.08
CA VAL A 175 -0.44 3.24 -7.38
C VAL A 175 -1.57 4.28 -7.27
N SER A 176 -2.60 3.99 -6.48
CA SER A 176 -3.72 4.91 -6.25
C SER A 176 -3.27 6.17 -5.51
N LEU A 177 -2.38 6.00 -4.51
CA LEU A 177 -1.78 7.10 -3.76
C LEU A 177 -0.90 7.98 -4.66
N ALA A 178 -0.01 7.38 -5.47
CA ALA A 178 0.82 8.11 -6.41
C ALA A 178 -0.02 8.93 -7.42
N ALA A 179 -1.05 8.31 -7.98
CA ALA A 179 -1.97 8.99 -8.91
C ALA A 179 -2.68 10.17 -8.24
N ARG A 180 -3.14 10.02 -6.99
CA ARG A 180 -3.78 11.11 -6.24
C ARG A 180 -2.81 12.24 -5.95
N LEU A 181 -1.59 11.92 -5.53
CA LEU A 181 -0.54 12.92 -5.25
C LEU A 181 -0.20 13.73 -6.50
N VAL A 182 0.02 13.07 -7.64
CA VAL A 182 0.31 13.76 -8.91
C VAL A 182 -0.87 14.64 -9.35
N HIS A 183 -2.09 14.13 -9.24
CA HIS A 183 -3.27 14.88 -9.67
C HIS A 183 -3.55 16.12 -8.82
N SER A 184 -3.38 16.04 -7.50
CA SER A 184 -3.88 17.06 -6.57
C SER A 184 -2.78 17.84 -5.85
N HIS A 185 -1.57 17.29 -5.74
CA HIS A 185 -0.49 17.81 -4.91
C HIS A 185 0.82 18.02 -5.68
N SER A 186 0.76 18.02 -7.03
CA SER A 186 1.90 18.33 -7.89
C SER A 186 1.74 19.67 -8.59
N GLY A 187 2.87 20.19 -9.12
CA GLY A 187 2.87 21.35 -10.00
C GLY A 187 2.49 21.06 -11.44
N LEU A 188 2.17 19.80 -11.77
CA LEU A 188 1.79 19.40 -13.12
C LEU A 188 0.31 19.73 -13.34
N SER A 189 0.01 20.41 -14.44
CA SER A 189 -1.37 20.52 -14.92
C SER A 189 -1.79 19.15 -15.45
N PRO A 190 -2.92 18.58 -15.00
CA PRO A 190 -3.43 17.36 -15.60
C PRO A 190 -3.72 17.65 -17.08
N ASP A 191 -2.96 17.00 -17.96
CA ASP A 191 -3.21 17.10 -19.39
C ASP A 191 -4.59 16.50 -19.70
N LYS A 192 -5.35 17.13 -20.62
CA LYS A 192 -6.68 16.69 -21.05
C LYS A 192 -6.70 15.26 -21.63
N ASP A 193 -5.53 14.68 -21.87
CA ASP A 193 -5.36 13.32 -22.36
C ASP A 193 -5.75 12.23 -21.35
N LEU A 194 -5.85 12.55 -20.04
CA LEU A 194 -6.32 11.60 -19.02
C LEU A 194 -7.78 11.19 -19.21
N GLU A 195 -8.62 12.04 -19.80
CA GLU A 195 -10.01 11.70 -20.06
C GLU A 195 -10.19 10.74 -21.24
N GLN A 196 -9.32 10.80 -22.26
CA GLN A 196 -9.44 9.94 -23.45
C GLN A 196 -8.97 8.50 -23.19
N ILE A 197 -8.01 8.27 -22.29
CA ILE A 197 -7.52 6.93 -21.94
C ILE A 197 -8.52 6.19 -21.03
N SER A 198 -9.38 6.92 -20.32
CA SER A 198 -10.37 6.33 -19.39
C SER A 198 -11.46 5.50 -20.08
N HIS A 199 -11.62 5.63 -21.42
CA HIS A 199 -12.63 4.90 -22.18
C HIS A 199 -12.22 3.49 -22.64
N GLN A 200 -10.96 3.08 -22.48
CA GLN A 200 -10.56 1.70 -22.73
C GLN A 200 -10.83 0.82 -21.49
N GLY A 201 -12.11 0.51 -21.28
CA GLY A 201 -12.52 -0.44 -20.26
C GLY A 201 -11.92 -1.84 -20.45
N LEU A 202 -11.96 -2.66 -19.40
CA LEU A 202 -11.56 -4.06 -19.47
C LEU A 202 -12.65 -4.84 -20.24
N ASP A 203 -12.46 -5.04 -21.54
CA ASP A 203 -13.37 -5.81 -22.36
C ASP A 203 -13.45 -7.28 -21.91
N ARG A 204 -14.47 -7.99 -22.38
CA ARG A 204 -14.74 -9.37 -21.98
C ARG A 204 -13.54 -10.30 -22.25
N ARG A 205 -12.82 -10.11 -23.38
CA ARG A 205 -11.67 -10.97 -23.74
C ARG A 205 -10.46 -10.72 -22.84
N ARG A 206 -10.16 -9.45 -22.56
CA ARG A 206 -9.08 -9.07 -21.65
C ARG A 206 -9.38 -9.54 -20.23
N LEU A 207 -10.62 -9.36 -19.76
CA LEU A 207 -11.07 -9.83 -18.44
C LEU A 207 -10.92 -11.36 -18.32
N THR A 208 -11.35 -12.12 -19.33
CA THR A 208 -11.20 -13.59 -19.34
C THR A 208 -9.75 -13.98 -19.21
N ARG A 209 -8.85 -13.43 -20.02
CA ARG A 209 -7.39 -13.70 -19.92
C ARG A 209 -6.82 -13.41 -18.54
N VAL A 210 -7.20 -12.27 -17.93
CA VAL A 210 -6.76 -11.92 -16.59
C VAL A 210 -7.25 -12.92 -15.55
N ARG A 211 -8.52 -13.34 -15.63
CA ARG A 211 -9.11 -14.32 -14.70
C ARG A 211 -8.48 -15.71 -14.84
N GLU A 212 -8.21 -16.15 -16.07
CA GLU A 212 -7.50 -17.39 -16.36
C GLU A 212 -6.07 -17.36 -15.81
N TYR A 213 -5.37 -16.25 -16.02
CA TYR A 213 -4.03 -16.07 -15.47
C TYR A 213 -4.02 -16.11 -13.93
N ILE A 214 -4.96 -15.41 -13.28
CA ILE A 214 -5.10 -15.46 -11.82
C ILE A 214 -5.34 -16.91 -11.38
N ALA A 215 -6.26 -17.63 -12.03
CA ALA A 215 -6.58 -19.00 -11.67
C ALA A 215 -5.38 -19.97 -11.82
N ALA A 216 -4.57 -19.78 -12.86
CA ALA A 216 -3.38 -20.60 -13.10
C ALA A 216 -2.21 -20.27 -12.16
N ASN A 217 -2.19 -19.08 -11.54
CA ASN A 217 -1.06 -18.59 -10.73
C ASN A 217 -1.45 -18.25 -9.28
N LEU A 218 -2.52 -18.84 -8.74
CA LEU A 218 -2.97 -18.57 -7.38
C LEU A 218 -1.91 -18.90 -6.31
N GLU A 219 -1.11 -19.92 -6.57
CA GLU A 219 -0.04 -20.42 -5.70
C GLU A 219 1.29 -19.65 -5.89
N GLY A 220 1.34 -18.72 -6.85
CA GLY A 220 2.51 -17.91 -7.16
C GLY A 220 2.35 -16.43 -6.80
N ASP A 221 3.40 -15.68 -7.14
CA ASP A 221 3.38 -14.22 -7.02
C ASP A 221 2.47 -13.62 -8.08
N LEU A 222 1.38 -12.99 -7.62
CA LEU A 222 0.48 -12.20 -8.46
C LEU A 222 0.71 -10.73 -8.16
N THR A 223 1.22 -9.99 -9.15
CA THR A 223 1.44 -8.55 -9.04
C THR A 223 0.46 -7.75 -9.89
N ILE A 224 0.14 -6.53 -9.47
CA ILE A 224 -0.72 -5.64 -10.24
C ILE A 224 -0.09 -5.32 -11.61
N ALA A 225 1.25 -5.26 -11.67
CA ALA A 225 2.00 -5.01 -12.90
C ALA A 225 1.79 -6.14 -13.94
N GLN A 226 1.88 -7.41 -13.52
CA GLN A 226 1.64 -8.55 -14.40
C GLN A 226 0.20 -8.57 -14.92
N LEU A 227 -0.78 -8.36 -14.03
CA LEU A 227 -2.19 -8.34 -14.40
C LEU A 227 -2.52 -7.19 -15.35
N ALA A 228 -1.96 -6.02 -15.12
CA ALA A 228 -2.10 -4.85 -15.99
C ALA A 228 -1.48 -5.10 -17.37
N LYS A 229 -0.29 -5.72 -17.44
CA LYS A 229 0.37 -6.09 -18.70
C LYS A 229 -0.50 -7.07 -19.52
N ILE A 230 -1.12 -8.07 -18.88
CA ILE A 230 -2.03 -9.02 -19.55
C ILE A 230 -3.27 -8.31 -20.10
N ALA A 231 -3.76 -7.31 -19.36
CA ALA A 231 -4.88 -6.48 -19.78
C ALA A 231 -4.51 -5.41 -20.82
N CYS A 232 -3.22 -5.21 -21.13
CA CYS A 232 -2.70 -4.11 -21.93
C CYS A 232 -3.18 -2.74 -21.42
N LEU A 233 -3.08 -2.54 -20.09
CA LEU A 233 -3.44 -1.31 -19.38
C LEU A 233 -2.30 -0.88 -18.45
N SER A 234 -2.25 0.40 -18.09
CA SER A 234 -1.43 0.84 -16.97
C SER A 234 -1.92 0.22 -15.65
N ARG A 235 -1.09 0.17 -14.63
CA ARG A 235 -1.45 -0.39 -13.31
C ARG A 235 -2.68 0.30 -12.71
N PHE A 236 -2.71 1.63 -12.79
CA PHE A 236 -3.83 2.45 -12.30
C PHE A 236 -5.12 2.17 -13.06
N HIS A 237 -5.08 2.22 -14.40
CA HIS A 237 -6.25 1.94 -15.23
C HIS A 237 -6.75 0.51 -15.08
N PHE A 238 -5.84 -0.47 -14.95
CA PHE A 238 -6.21 -1.85 -14.70
C PHE A 238 -6.99 -2.00 -13.39
N ALA A 239 -6.47 -1.48 -12.28
CA ALA A 239 -7.13 -1.61 -10.96
C ALA A 239 -8.55 -1.04 -10.99
N ARG A 240 -8.74 0.12 -11.60
CA ARG A 240 -10.05 0.78 -11.77
C ARG A 240 -10.98 -0.01 -12.69
N ALA A 241 -10.49 -0.39 -13.88
CA ALA A 241 -11.27 -1.12 -14.88
C ALA A 241 -11.68 -2.51 -14.38
N PHE A 242 -10.78 -3.20 -13.65
CA PHE A 242 -11.09 -4.50 -13.05
C PHE A 242 -12.20 -4.38 -12.00
N LYS A 243 -12.11 -3.40 -11.09
CA LYS A 243 -13.16 -3.14 -10.09
C LYS A 243 -14.51 -2.85 -10.76
N THR A 244 -14.51 -2.07 -11.84
CA THR A 244 -15.74 -1.77 -12.58
C THR A 244 -16.32 -3.02 -13.25
N ALA A 245 -15.47 -3.88 -13.86
CA ALA A 245 -15.90 -5.06 -14.60
C ALA A 245 -16.31 -6.25 -13.70
N VAL A 246 -15.68 -6.38 -12.51
CA VAL A 246 -15.87 -7.54 -11.60
C VAL A 246 -16.71 -7.17 -10.37
N GLY A 247 -16.91 -5.89 -10.09
CA GLY A 247 -17.62 -5.39 -8.90
C GLY A 247 -16.75 -5.33 -7.64
N GLN A 248 -15.52 -5.84 -7.69
CA GLN A 248 -14.58 -5.84 -6.56
C GLN A 248 -13.14 -5.60 -7.03
N PRO A 249 -12.28 -5.03 -6.18
CA PRO A 249 -10.88 -4.78 -6.50
C PRO A 249 -10.10 -6.08 -6.76
N PRO A 250 -8.98 -6.03 -7.54
CA PRO A 250 -8.15 -7.21 -7.85
C PRO A 250 -7.71 -7.99 -6.62
N HIS A 251 -7.25 -7.32 -5.56
CA HIS A 251 -6.78 -7.96 -4.33
C HIS A 251 -7.88 -8.76 -3.60
N GLN A 252 -9.11 -8.23 -3.56
CA GLN A 252 -10.24 -8.94 -2.95
C GLN A 252 -10.61 -10.18 -3.76
N TYR A 253 -10.62 -10.06 -5.09
CA TYR A 253 -10.86 -11.19 -5.98
C TYR A 253 -9.83 -12.29 -5.79
N VAL A 254 -8.52 -11.95 -5.79
CA VAL A 254 -7.43 -12.91 -5.57
C VAL A 254 -7.53 -13.54 -4.18
N SER A 255 -7.79 -12.73 -3.14
CA SER A 255 -7.95 -13.23 -1.77
C SER A 255 -9.08 -14.27 -1.68
N ALA A 256 -10.24 -13.98 -2.25
CA ALA A 256 -11.36 -14.93 -2.29
C ALA A 256 -11.00 -16.22 -3.02
N ARG A 257 -10.33 -16.12 -4.19
CA ARG A 257 -9.89 -17.29 -4.95
C ARG A 257 -8.85 -18.13 -4.20
N ARG A 258 -7.91 -17.50 -3.50
CA ARG A 258 -6.93 -18.20 -2.65
C ARG A 258 -7.60 -18.91 -1.47
N LEU A 259 -8.60 -18.32 -0.85
CA LEU A 259 -9.35 -18.99 0.22
C LEU A 259 -10.13 -20.21 -0.28
N GLU A 260 -10.74 -20.16 -1.45
CA GLU A 260 -11.37 -21.34 -2.07
C GLU A 260 -10.32 -22.42 -2.36
N ARG A 261 -9.16 -22.04 -2.89
CA ARG A 261 -8.07 -22.99 -3.12
C ARG A 261 -7.55 -23.62 -1.82
N ALA A 262 -7.49 -22.83 -0.73
CA ALA A 262 -7.14 -23.34 0.60
C ALA A 262 -8.13 -24.41 1.08
N LYS A 263 -9.43 -24.20 0.88
CA LYS A 263 -10.45 -25.22 1.24
C LYS A 263 -10.23 -26.53 0.49
N GLU A 264 -9.95 -26.46 -0.83
CA GLU A 264 -9.64 -27.66 -1.64
C GLU A 264 -8.40 -28.40 -1.12
N MET A 265 -7.32 -27.67 -0.78
CA MET A 265 -6.09 -28.26 -0.24
C MET A 265 -6.33 -28.88 1.14
N LEU A 266 -7.12 -28.24 1.99
CA LEU A 266 -7.47 -28.77 3.31
C LEU A 266 -8.36 -30.01 3.24
N MET A 267 -9.27 -30.11 2.28
CA MET A 267 -10.12 -31.29 2.07
C MET A 267 -9.32 -32.51 1.60
N ARG A 268 -8.21 -32.33 0.89
CA ARG A 268 -7.31 -33.42 0.50
C ARG A 268 -6.58 -34.06 1.70
N GLY A 269 -6.40 -33.33 2.79
CA GLY A 269 -6.07 -33.85 4.13
C GLY A 269 -4.60 -34.02 4.47
N ASP A 270 -3.69 -34.06 3.51
CA ASP A 270 -2.32 -34.58 3.64
C ASP A 270 -1.25 -33.48 3.77
N GLN A 271 -1.55 -32.23 3.47
CA GLN A 271 -0.57 -31.15 3.52
C GLN A 271 -0.51 -30.45 4.89
N PRO A 272 0.68 -30.13 5.44
CA PRO A 272 0.84 -29.28 6.60
C PRO A 272 0.23 -27.88 6.38
N LEU A 273 -0.32 -27.27 7.44
CA LEU A 273 -0.91 -25.92 7.33
C LEU A 273 0.13 -24.86 6.93
N LEU A 274 1.39 -25.06 7.31
CA LEU A 274 2.48 -24.18 6.91
C LEU A 274 2.70 -24.23 5.39
N ASP A 275 2.70 -25.42 4.80
CA ASP A 275 2.92 -25.60 3.35
C ASP A 275 1.78 -24.98 2.54
N ILE A 276 0.52 -25.11 3.01
CA ILE A 276 -0.63 -24.47 2.42
C ILE A 276 -0.50 -22.93 2.51
N ALA A 277 -0.04 -22.41 3.66
CA ALA A 277 0.17 -20.99 3.84
C ALA A 277 1.23 -20.45 2.86
N ILE A 278 2.35 -21.15 2.72
CA ILE A 278 3.43 -20.78 1.79
C ILE A 278 2.94 -20.85 0.35
N ALA A 279 2.29 -21.95 -0.05
CA ALA A 279 1.77 -22.14 -1.41
C ALA A 279 0.78 -21.03 -1.81
N LEU A 280 0.00 -20.51 -0.87
CA LEU A 280 -0.98 -19.46 -1.12
C LEU A 280 -0.46 -18.04 -0.81
N ASN A 281 0.88 -17.92 -0.67
CA ASN A 281 1.56 -16.62 -0.54
C ASN A 281 1.18 -15.84 0.72
N PHE A 282 0.95 -16.53 1.83
CA PHE A 282 0.87 -15.90 3.15
C PHE A 282 2.26 -15.79 3.77
N SER A 283 2.54 -14.67 4.44
CA SER A 283 3.82 -14.44 5.09
C SER A 283 4.08 -15.38 6.28
N SER A 284 3.03 -16.00 6.85
CA SER A 284 3.13 -16.96 7.93
C SER A 284 1.89 -17.84 8.06
N GLN A 285 2.03 -19.01 8.73
CA GLN A 285 0.89 -19.86 9.07
C GLN A 285 -0.11 -19.14 9.99
N ALA A 286 0.36 -18.24 10.86
CA ALA A 286 -0.51 -17.48 11.75
C ALA A 286 -1.42 -16.51 10.95
N ASN A 287 -0.87 -15.81 9.96
CA ASN A 287 -1.61 -14.93 9.08
C ASN A 287 -2.61 -15.71 8.21
N PHE A 288 -2.19 -16.85 7.66
CA PHE A 288 -3.11 -17.77 6.96
C PHE A 288 -4.28 -18.19 7.85
N THR A 289 -4.01 -18.65 9.08
CA THR A 289 -5.04 -19.12 10.02
C THR A 289 -6.04 -18.01 10.34
N ARG A 290 -5.55 -16.78 10.54
CA ARG A 290 -6.39 -15.62 10.82
C ARG A 290 -7.27 -15.25 9.62
N ALA A 291 -6.67 -15.13 8.43
CA ALA A 291 -7.38 -14.79 7.20
C ALA A 291 -8.44 -15.84 6.83
N PHE A 292 -8.09 -17.12 6.98
CA PHE A 292 -9.01 -18.22 6.73
C PHE A 292 -10.20 -18.18 7.70
N ARG A 293 -9.96 -17.94 8.99
CA ARG A 293 -11.02 -17.80 10.00
C ARG A 293 -11.93 -16.60 9.71
N VAL A 294 -11.36 -15.46 9.32
CA VAL A 294 -12.16 -14.28 8.94
C VAL A 294 -13.04 -14.57 7.73
N GLY A 295 -12.50 -15.27 6.71
CA GLY A 295 -13.24 -15.55 5.47
C GLY A 295 -14.22 -16.72 5.56
N THR A 296 -14.05 -17.66 6.51
CA THR A 296 -14.86 -18.91 6.58
C THR A 296 -15.58 -19.12 7.91
N GLY A 297 -15.29 -18.31 8.93
CA GLY A 297 -15.84 -18.46 10.28
C GLY A 297 -15.15 -19.49 11.15
N MET A 298 -14.23 -20.34 10.60
CA MET A 298 -13.55 -21.40 11.34
C MET A 298 -12.04 -21.46 11.02
N THR A 299 -11.25 -22.04 11.91
CA THR A 299 -9.82 -22.21 11.65
C THR A 299 -9.57 -23.29 10.58
N PRO A 300 -8.41 -23.25 9.85
CA PRO A 300 -8.06 -24.28 8.88
C PRO A 300 -8.05 -25.69 9.46
N GLY A 301 -7.58 -25.84 10.71
CA GLY A 301 -7.58 -27.13 11.42
C GLY A 301 -8.97 -27.66 11.76
N GLN A 302 -9.90 -26.77 12.13
CA GLN A 302 -11.32 -27.15 12.30
C GLN A 302 -11.93 -27.56 10.97
N PHE A 303 -11.76 -26.74 9.95
CA PHE A 303 -12.26 -27.03 8.60
C PHE A 303 -11.77 -28.40 8.10
N ARG A 304 -10.48 -28.69 8.24
CA ARG A 304 -9.91 -30.00 7.85
C ARG A 304 -10.59 -31.15 8.58
N ARG A 305 -10.75 -31.05 9.92
CA ARG A 305 -11.40 -32.14 10.70
C ARG A 305 -12.84 -32.37 10.31
N ASP A 306 -13.56 -31.30 9.96
CA ASP A 306 -14.99 -31.38 9.69
C ASP A 306 -15.28 -31.84 8.25
N PHE A 307 -14.40 -31.52 7.28
CA PHE A 307 -14.65 -31.75 5.86
C PHE A 307 -13.69 -32.73 5.17
N ALA A 308 -12.56 -33.12 5.77
CA ALA A 308 -11.64 -34.14 5.21
C ALA A 308 -12.05 -35.60 5.49
N ARG A 309 -13.22 -35.83 6.08
CA ARG A 309 -13.73 -37.16 6.45
C ARG A 309 -14.86 -37.67 5.57
N CYS A 310 -15.02 -37.08 4.36
CA CYS A 310 -15.96 -37.63 3.36
C CYS A 310 -15.22 -38.30 2.20
#